data_39a9c19ec24caa5a1652f9ce958b1fdc
#
_entry.id   39a9c19ec24caa5a1652f9ce958b1fdc
#
_cell.length_a   1.000
_cell.length_b   1.000
_cell.length_c   1.000
_cell.angle_alpha   90.00
_cell.angle_beta   90.00
_cell.angle_gamma   90.00
#
_symmetry.space_group_name_H-M   'P 1'
#
loop_
_entity.id
_entity.type
_entity.pdbx_description
1 polymer ?
#
loop_
_entity_poly.entity_id
_entity_poly.type
_entity_poly.pdbx_seq_one_letter_code
_entity_poly.pdbx_strand_id
1 'polypeptide(L)'
;MAPCVVVVHGGGWDGGDRRQLPGLNHWLAGQGYAVAAVSYRLAPAHRWPAQREDVLAAIAFLKARGPALGVDPRRLVLLGRSAGGQIAQSVAYSAPDPAIVGVVAFYAPSDLIFGYVNTHEDDMLRSPRLMRQLLGGPPDREKAAYVSASPIFHVTENAPPTLLLHGENDSIAWHRHSDRLAERLALHGVPHVTVLLPWATHAFDFNLRGPGGQLARYALAWYLARVTDPGDSGRTKSAGV
;
A
#
# COMPACT_ATOMS: atom_id res chain seq x y z
N MET A 1 -3.47 -23.12 8.38
CA MET A 1 -4.01 -21.96 7.65
C MET A 1 -2.83 -21.03 7.30
N ALA A 2 -2.78 -20.57 6.06
CA ALA A 2 -1.71 -19.69 5.56
C ALA A 2 -1.96 -18.22 5.90
N PRO A 3 -0.92 -17.41 6.20
CA PRO A 3 -1.04 -15.96 6.21
C PRO A 3 -1.52 -15.48 4.84
N CYS A 4 -2.23 -14.37 4.79
CA CYS A 4 -2.81 -13.89 3.53
C CYS A 4 -2.25 -12.52 3.14
N VAL A 5 -1.80 -12.39 1.90
CA VAL A 5 -1.47 -11.10 1.29
C VAL A 5 -2.66 -10.60 0.49
N VAL A 6 -3.24 -9.49 0.94
CA VAL A 6 -4.33 -8.79 0.25
C VAL A 6 -3.70 -7.82 -0.73
N VAL A 7 -3.82 -8.09 -2.03
CA VAL A 7 -3.16 -7.32 -3.09
C VAL A 7 -4.13 -6.31 -3.68
N VAL A 8 -3.78 -5.02 -3.56
CA VAL A 8 -4.56 -3.87 -4.06
C VAL A 8 -3.87 -3.30 -5.28
N HIS A 9 -4.54 -3.34 -6.44
CA HIS A 9 -3.97 -2.92 -7.71
C HIS A 9 -3.73 -1.40 -7.80
N GLY A 10 -2.81 -0.99 -8.68
CA GLY A 10 -2.60 0.40 -9.07
C GLY A 10 -3.55 0.83 -10.17
N GLY A 11 -3.29 2.01 -10.76
CA GLY A 11 -4.06 2.54 -11.90
C GLY A 11 -4.75 3.88 -11.63
N GLY A 12 -4.12 4.77 -10.83
CA GLY A 12 -4.59 6.15 -10.66
C GLY A 12 -6.01 6.29 -10.11
N TRP A 13 -6.51 5.28 -9.42
CA TRP A 13 -7.89 5.18 -8.88
C TRP A 13 -9.00 5.12 -9.94
N ASP A 14 -8.70 5.33 -11.23
CA ASP A 14 -9.68 5.32 -12.32
C ASP A 14 -9.53 4.13 -13.28
N GLY A 15 -8.54 3.26 -13.05
CA GLY A 15 -8.27 2.08 -13.85
C GLY A 15 -7.71 0.91 -13.06
N GLY A 16 -7.54 -0.23 -13.75
CA GLY A 16 -7.01 -1.46 -13.17
C GLY A 16 -8.09 -2.39 -12.59
N ASP A 17 -7.66 -3.59 -12.28
CA ASP A 17 -8.48 -4.61 -11.59
C ASP A 17 -7.59 -5.67 -10.92
N ARG A 18 -8.20 -6.61 -10.20
CA ARG A 18 -7.53 -7.70 -9.47
C ARG A 18 -6.64 -8.63 -10.32
N ARG A 19 -6.73 -8.59 -11.65
CA ARG A 19 -5.91 -9.38 -12.57
C ARG A 19 -4.56 -8.74 -12.87
N GLN A 20 -4.31 -7.53 -12.36
CA GLN A 20 -3.04 -6.84 -12.57
C GLN A 20 -1.87 -7.62 -11.97
N LEU A 21 -0.78 -7.76 -12.74
CA LEU A 21 0.49 -8.37 -12.33
C LEU A 21 0.36 -9.76 -11.68
N PRO A 22 -0.25 -10.74 -12.35
CA PRO A 22 -0.48 -12.06 -11.80
C PRO A 22 0.82 -12.79 -11.42
N GLY A 23 1.94 -12.45 -12.03
CA GLY A 23 3.25 -13.04 -11.73
C GLY A 23 3.67 -12.89 -10.28
N LEU A 24 3.45 -11.70 -9.66
CA LEU A 24 3.74 -11.52 -8.24
C LEU A 24 2.78 -12.34 -7.37
N ASN A 25 1.51 -12.39 -7.73
CA ASN A 25 0.52 -13.17 -6.99
C ASN A 25 0.88 -14.67 -6.98
N HIS A 26 1.28 -15.21 -8.13
CA HIS A 26 1.77 -16.60 -8.23
C HIS A 26 3.06 -16.83 -7.44
N TRP A 27 3.99 -15.86 -7.49
CA TRP A 27 5.22 -15.96 -6.71
C TRP A 27 4.93 -15.98 -5.20
N LEU A 28 4.06 -15.09 -4.70
CA LEU A 28 3.63 -15.07 -3.29
C LEU A 28 2.97 -16.40 -2.88
N ALA A 29 2.10 -16.94 -3.72
CA ALA A 29 1.47 -18.25 -3.48
C ALA A 29 2.54 -19.37 -3.41
N GLY A 30 3.55 -19.33 -4.28
CA GLY A 30 4.69 -20.26 -4.24
C GLY A 30 5.56 -20.12 -3.00
N GLN A 31 5.50 -18.99 -2.28
CA GLN A 31 6.17 -18.77 -0.97
C GLN A 31 5.31 -19.26 0.21
N GLY A 32 4.13 -19.85 -0.03
CA GLY A 32 3.26 -20.37 1.03
C GLY A 32 2.22 -19.39 1.57
N TYR A 33 2.04 -18.23 0.94
CA TYR A 33 1.00 -17.27 1.31
C TYR A 33 -0.30 -17.54 0.55
N ALA A 34 -1.43 -17.39 1.22
CA ALA A 34 -2.69 -17.17 0.52
C ALA A 34 -2.65 -15.77 -0.12
N VAL A 35 -3.23 -15.61 -1.33
CA VAL A 35 -3.24 -14.33 -2.03
C VAL A 35 -4.67 -13.95 -2.37
N ALA A 36 -5.12 -12.80 -1.87
CA ALA A 36 -6.42 -12.22 -2.16
C ALA A 36 -6.24 -10.94 -2.99
N ALA A 37 -6.23 -11.06 -4.32
CA ALA A 37 -6.23 -9.91 -5.20
C ALA A 37 -7.63 -9.29 -5.26
N VAL A 38 -7.75 -8.00 -4.91
CA VAL A 38 -9.03 -7.30 -4.82
C VAL A 38 -9.19 -6.25 -5.91
N SER A 39 -10.42 -6.07 -6.39
CA SER A 39 -10.82 -4.90 -7.17
C SER A 39 -11.57 -3.94 -6.26
N TYR A 40 -11.52 -2.67 -6.57
CA TYR A 40 -12.26 -1.63 -5.88
C TYR A 40 -13.01 -0.75 -6.88
N ARG A 41 -14.05 -0.06 -6.44
CA ARG A 41 -14.83 0.88 -7.25
C ARG A 41 -13.96 2.04 -7.72
N LEU A 42 -14.06 2.39 -9.00
CA LEU A 42 -13.19 3.35 -9.67
C LEU A 42 -13.80 4.76 -9.70
N ALA A 43 -12.93 5.76 -9.59
CA ALA A 43 -13.25 7.16 -9.85
C ALA A 43 -13.37 7.39 -11.38
N PRO A 44 -14.09 8.43 -11.83
CA PRO A 44 -14.88 9.39 -11.05
C PRO A 44 -16.27 8.89 -10.67
N ALA A 45 -16.70 7.70 -11.15
CA ALA A 45 -18.03 7.15 -10.85
C ALA A 45 -18.23 6.92 -9.35
N HIS A 46 -17.15 6.53 -8.66
CA HIS A 46 -17.14 6.34 -7.22
C HIS A 46 -15.94 7.08 -6.63
N ARG A 47 -16.21 8.15 -5.89
CA ARG A 47 -15.19 8.95 -5.23
C ARG A 47 -14.74 8.32 -3.92
N TRP A 48 -13.65 8.80 -3.39
CA TRP A 48 -13.22 8.50 -2.03
C TRP A 48 -14.35 8.79 -1.01
N PRO A 49 -14.62 7.88 -0.05
CA PRO A 49 -13.80 6.76 0.40
C PRO A 49 -14.19 5.38 -0.19
N ALA A 50 -14.93 5.28 -1.29
CA ALA A 50 -15.43 4.02 -1.84
C ALA A 50 -14.33 2.96 -2.03
N GLN A 51 -13.13 3.34 -2.44
CA GLN A 51 -11.98 2.46 -2.66
C GLN A 51 -11.53 1.81 -1.34
N ARG A 52 -11.46 2.61 -0.27
CA ARG A 52 -11.13 2.12 1.08
C ARG A 52 -12.20 1.18 1.62
N GLU A 53 -13.46 1.53 1.45
CA GLU A 53 -14.60 0.72 1.89
C GLU A 53 -14.60 -0.67 1.25
N ASP A 54 -14.28 -0.76 -0.05
CA ASP A 54 -14.24 -2.02 -0.78
C ASP A 54 -13.10 -2.93 -0.28
N VAL A 55 -11.94 -2.36 0.05
CA VAL A 55 -10.83 -3.13 0.65
C VAL A 55 -11.17 -3.56 2.08
N LEU A 56 -11.83 -2.71 2.87
CA LEU A 56 -12.35 -3.08 4.19
C LEU A 56 -13.38 -4.21 4.11
N ALA A 57 -14.27 -4.18 3.12
CA ALA A 57 -15.23 -5.26 2.87
C ALA A 57 -14.53 -6.58 2.51
N ALA A 58 -13.47 -6.54 1.69
CA ALA A 58 -12.67 -7.72 1.38
C ALA A 58 -11.98 -8.30 2.63
N ILE A 59 -11.44 -7.44 3.51
CA ILE A 59 -10.85 -7.87 4.80
C ILE A 59 -11.93 -8.52 5.69
N ALA A 60 -13.10 -7.91 5.80
CA ALA A 60 -14.21 -8.48 6.56
C ALA A 60 -14.64 -9.86 6.02
N PHE A 61 -14.70 -10.02 4.69
CA PHE A 61 -14.95 -11.30 4.04
C PHE A 61 -13.88 -12.34 4.40
N LEU A 62 -12.60 -11.99 4.33
CA LEU A 62 -11.49 -12.88 4.66
C LEU A 62 -11.52 -13.27 6.15
N LYS A 63 -11.89 -12.37 7.05
CA LYS A 63 -12.04 -12.67 8.47
C LYS A 63 -13.21 -13.65 8.73
N ALA A 64 -14.30 -13.51 8.01
CA ALA A 64 -15.48 -14.36 8.19
C ALA A 64 -15.37 -15.70 7.46
N ARG A 65 -14.82 -15.74 6.27
CA ARG A 65 -14.84 -16.92 5.37
C ARG A 65 -13.45 -17.50 5.12
N GLY A 66 -12.39 -16.77 5.46
CA GLY A 66 -11.00 -17.17 5.23
C GLY A 66 -10.64 -18.56 5.77
N PRO A 67 -11.04 -18.93 6.99
CA PRO A 67 -10.74 -20.26 7.53
C PRO A 67 -11.22 -21.41 6.65
N ALA A 68 -12.40 -21.28 6.03
CA ALA A 68 -12.92 -22.28 5.09
C ALA A 68 -12.13 -22.32 3.76
N LEU A 69 -11.34 -21.27 3.48
CA LEU A 69 -10.46 -21.14 2.31
C LEU A 69 -8.98 -21.44 2.62
N GLY A 70 -8.68 -21.91 3.84
CA GLY A 70 -7.31 -22.16 4.29
C GLY A 70 -6.51 -20.92 4.70
N VAL A 71 -7.17 -19.75 4.80
CA VAL A 71 -6.58 -18.46 5.20
C VAL A 71 -6.60 -18.30 6.71
N ASP A 72 -5.49 -17.85 7.31
CA ASP A 72 -5.48 -17.38 8.70
C ASP A 72 -5.98 -15.93 8.77
N PRO A 73 -7.18 -15.70 9.33
CA PRO A 73 -7.80 -14.37 9.36
C PRO A 73 -7.11 -13.40 10.33
N ARG A 74 -6.13 -13.85 11.11
CA ARG A 74 -5.35 -13.04 12.06
C ARG A 74 -4.00 -12.60 11.51
N ARG A 75 -3.63 -13.05 10.32
CA ARG A 75 -2.35 -12.74 9.69
C ARG A 75 -2.54 -12.26 8.26
N LEU A 76 -3.09 -11.03 8.16
CA LEU A 76 -3.32 -10.33 6.89
C LEU A 76 -2.22 -9.30 6.66
N VAL A 77 -1.63 -9.28 5.48
CA VAL A 77 -0.71 -8.23 5.05
C VAL A 77 -1.35 -7.50 3.87
N LEU A 78 -1.43 -6.18 3.95
CA LEU A 78 -1.93 -5.37 2.84
C LEU A 78 -0.76 -5.02 1.92
N LEU A 79 -0.85 -5.36 0.65
CA LEU A 79 0.14 -5.01 -0.36
C LEU A 79 -0.52 -4.19 -1.45
N GLY A 80 -0.03 -2.98 -1.68
CA GLY A 80 -0.57 -2.13 -2.73
C GLY A 80 0.50 -1.47 -3.59
N ARG A 81 0.12 -1.16 -4.84
CA ARG A 81 0.96 -0.46 -5.80
C ARG A 81 0.35 0.87 -6.17
N SER A 82 1.16 1.95 -6.21
CA SER A 82 0.69 3.27 -6.66
C SER A 82 -0.59 3.68 -5.92
N ALA A 83 -1.66 3.97 -6.61
CA ALA A 83 -2.99 4.22 -6.04
C ALA A 83 -3.45 3.13 -5.05
N GLY A 84 -3.19 1.85 -5.36
CA GLY A 84 -3.50 0.74 -4.46
C GLY A 84 -2.66 0.74 -3.19
N GLY A 85 -1.42 1.24 -3.26
CA GLY A 85 -0.56 1.43 -2.10
C GLY A 85 -1.10 2.51 -1.16
N GLN A 86 -1.59 3.62 -1.72
CA GLN A 86 -2.28 4.66 -0.96
C GLN A 86 -3.53 4.10 -0.26
N ILE A 87 -4.35 3.29 -0.97
CA ILE A 87 -5.54 2.67 -0.38
C ILE A 87 -5.16 1.70 0.75
N ALA A 88 -4.18 0.82 0.51
CA ALA A 88 -3.71 -0.15 1.50
C ALA A 88 -3.20 0.52 2.79
N GLN A 89 -2.39 1.57 2.66
CA GLN A 89 -1.91 2.39 3.77
C GLN A 89 -3.07 3.10 4.49
N SER A 90 -4.01 3.70 3.74
CA SER A 90 -5.18 4.37 4.33
C SER A 90 -6.05 3.40 5.14
N VAL A 91 -6.27 2.19 4.65
CA VAL A 91 -7.01 1.14 5.38
C VAL A 91 -6.28 0.81 6.69
N ALA A 92 -4.98 0.52 6.60
CA ALA A 92 -4.21 0.05 7.75
C ALA A 92 -4.04 1.10 8.86
N TYR A 93 -3.92 2.40 8.49
CA TYR A 93 -3.61 3.45 9.47
C TYR A 93 -4.86 4.15 10.01
N SER A 94 -5.93 4.29 9.20
CA SER A 94 -7.14 4.98 9.66
C SER A 94 -8.10 4.09 10.46
N ALA A 95 -7.96 2.78 10.36
CA ALA A 95 -8.77 1.80 11.07
C ALA A 95 -7.88 0.63 11.52
N PRO A 96 -6.99 0.85 12.51
CA PRO A 96 -6.08 -0.19 12.98
C PRO A 96 -6.83 -1.47 13.37
N ASP A 97 -6.45 -2.59 12.76
CA ASP A 97 -7.01 -3.92 13.03
C ASP A 97 -5.83 -4.86 13.35
N PRO A 98 -5.80 -5.49 14.53
CA PRO A 98 -4.69 -6.38 14.92
C PRO A 98 -4.51 -7.59 13.99
N ALA A 99 -5.50 -7.88 13.16
CA ALA A 99 -5.38 -8.89 12.12
C ALA A 99 -4.50 -8.44 10.94
N ILE A 100 -4.31 -7.12 10.76
CA ILE A 100 -3.39 -6.55 9.76
C ILE A 100 -2.01 -6.47 10.38
N VAL A 101 -1.18 -7.48 10.12
CA VAL A 101 0.14 -7.63 10.73
C VAL A 101 1.24 -6.88 9.97
N GLY A 102 0.94 -6.32 8.79
CA GLY A 102 1.90 -5.54 8.02
C GLY A 102 1.31 -4.87 6.80
N VAL A 103 2.04 -3.84 6.30
CA VAL A 103 1.72 -3.11 5.07
C VAL A 103 2.93 -3.07 4.16
N VAL A 104 2.71 -3.31 2.87
CA VAL A 104 3.70 -3.14 1.81
C VAL A 104 3.17 -2.14 0.80
N ALA A 105 3.90 -1.08 0.57
CA ALA A 105 3.53 -0.05 -0.40
C ALA A 105 4.64 0.14 -1.44
N PHE A 106 4.31 -0.10 -2.69
CA PHE A 106 5.15 0.16 -3.83
C PHE A 106 4.83 1.54 -4.40
N TYR A 107 5.80 2.42 -4.45
CA TYR A 107 5.73 3.76 -5.07
C TYR A 107 4.38 4.46 -4.85
N ALA A 108 3.92 4.44 -3.60
CA ALA A 108 2.59 4.93 -3.24
C ALA A 108 2.59 6.40 -2.83
N PRO A 109 1.60 7.20 -3.28
CA PRO A 109 1.39 8.54 -2.74
C PRO A 109 0.82 8.45 -1.31
N SER A 110 1.54 9.01 -0.34
CA SER A 110 1.15 8.99 1.08
C SER A 110 0.50 10.28 1.56
N ASP A 111 0.72 11.38 0.84
CA ASP A 111 0.18 12.73 1.12
C ASP A 111 -0.35 13.32 -0.19
N LEU A 112 -1.67 13.30 -0.37
CA LEU A 112 -2.27 13.74 -1.62
C LEU A 112 -2.29 15.26 -1.77
N ILE A 113 -2.20 16.03 -0.66
CA ILE A 113 -2.03 17.48 -0.74
C ILE A 113 -0.63 17.79 -1.28
N PHE A 114 0.41 17.16 -0.70
CA PHE A 114 1.78 17.27 -1.17
C PHE A 114 1.91 16.83 -2.64
N GLY A 115 1.31 15.70 -3.00
CA GLY A 115 1.28 15.20 -4.37
C GLY A 115 0.64 16.20 -5.34
N TYR A 116 -0.51 16.77 -4.98
CA TYR A 116 -1.21 17.72 -5.83
C TYR A 116 -0.41 19.00 -6.09
N VAL A 117 0.23 19.55 -5.04
CA VAL A 117 0.99 20.82 -5.13
C VAL A 117 2.31 20.65 -5.88
N ASN A 118 2.92 19.45 -5.82
CA ASN A 118 4.24 19.20 -6.39
C ASN A 118 4.20 18.42 -7.73
N THR A 119 3.03 18.26 -8.32
CA THR A 119 2.86 17.58 -9.61
C THR A 119 2.31 18.57 -10.65
N HIS A 120 2.74 18.44 -11.89
CA HIS A 120 2.29 19.30 -13.00
C HIS A 120 1.04 18.72 -13.68
N GLU A 121 0.18 19.60 -14.22
CA GLU A 121 -1.07 19.20 -14.91
C GLU A 121 -0.83 18.35 -16.17
N ASP A 122 0.34 18.46 -16.73
CA ASP A 122 0.79 17.76 -17.96
C ASP A 122 1.74 16.58 -17.68
N ASP A 123 1.83 16.12 -16.43
CA ASP A 123 2.56 14.88 -16.17
C ASP A 123 1.95 13.69 -16.95
N MET A 124 2.72 12.62 -17.09
CA MET A 124 2.35 11.47 -17.93
C MET A 124 0.98 10.90 -17.62
N LEU A 125 0.53 10.93 -16.36
CA LEU A 125 -0.77 10.42 -15.91
C LEU A 125 -1.79 11.52 -15.68
N ARG A 126 -1.41 12.79 -15.79
CA ARG A 126 -2.24 13.93 -15.38
C ARG A 126 -2.71 13.77 -13.93
N SER A 127 -1.76 13.49 -13.04
CA SER A 127 -2.02 13.13 -11.64
C SER A 127 -2.90 14.13 -10.88
N PRO A 128 -2.79 15.48 -11.06
CA PRO A 128 -3.73 16.41 -10.46
C PRO A 128 -5.18 16.18 -10.90
N ARG A 129 -5.41 15.83 -12.17
CA ARG A 129 -6.75 15.47 -12.66
C ARG A 129 -7.28 14.20 -11.98
N LEU A 130 -6.45 13.16 -11.86
CA LEU A 130 -6.83 11.91 -11.20
C LEU A 130 -7.23 12.16 -9.73
N MET A 131 -6.45 12.98 -9.02
CA MET A 131 -6.77 13.37 -7.63
C MET A 131 -8.09 14.16 -7.54
N ARG A 132 -8.35 15.11 -8.46
CA ARG A 132 -9.63 15.81 -8.51
C ARG A 132 -10.82 14.88 -8.82
N GLN A 133 -10.62 13.90 -9.69
CA GLN A 133 -11.64 12.88 -9.99
C GLN A 133 -11.95 12.02 -8.77
N LEU A 134 -10.91 11.61 -8.03
CA LEU A 134 -11.04 10.81 -6.82
C LEU A 134 -11.73 11.60 -5.69
N LEU A 135 -11.32 12.85 -5.47
CA LEU A 135 -11.64 13.62 -4.26
C LEU A 135 -12.75 14.66 -4.45
N GLY A 136 -13.17 14.91 -5.69
CA GLY A 136 -14.28 15.81 -6.00
C GLY A 136 -13.87 17.20 -6.44
N GLY A 137 -12.62 17.59 -6.26
CA GLY A 137 -12.10 18.91 -6.61
C GLY A 137 -10.65 19.09 -6.17
N PRO A 138 -10.10 20.30 -6.30
CA PRO A 138 -8.76 20.64 -5.82
C PRO A 138 -8.71 20.78 -4.27
N PRO A 139 -7.50 20.72 -3.64
CA PRO A 139 -7.35 20.68 -2.19
C PRO A 139 -7.80 21.95 -1.46
N ASP A 140 -7.88 23.09 -2.12
CA ASP A 140 -8.43 24.35 -1.56
C ASP A 140 -9.96 24.28 -1.35
N ARG A 141 -10.66 23.44 -2.12
CA ARG A 141 -12.12 23.22 -2.01
C ARG A 141 -12.48 21.94 -1.25
N GLU A 142 -11.66 20.90 -1.38
CA GLU A 142 -11.92 19.54 -0.87
C GLU A 142 -10.90 19.11 0.18
N LYS A 143 -10.40 20.03 1.01
CA LYS A 143 -9.32 19.78 1.99
C LYS A 143 -9.61 18.56 2.87
N ALA A 144 -10.85 18.41 3.35
CA ALA A 144 -11.22 17.28 4.21
C ALA A 144 -11.09 15.93 3.48
N ALA A 145 -11.45 15.86 2.19
CA ALA A 145 -11.30 14.65 1.38
C ALA A 145 -9.81 14.32 1.16
N TYR A 146 -8.97 15.32 0.88
CA TYR A 146 -7.52 15.13 0.73
C TYR A 146 -6.88 14.63 2.04
N VAL A 147 -7.20 15.23 3.18
CA VAL A 147 -6.71 14.77 4.49
C VAL A 147 -7.17 13.35 4.76
N SER A 148 -8.47 13.04 4.56
CA SER A 148 -9.03 11.70 4.75
C SER A 148 -8.39 10.65 3.85
N ALA A 149 -7.99 11.01 2.63
CA ALA A 149 -7.36 10.10 1.67
C ALA A 149 -5.84 9.99 1.83
N SER A 150 -5.20 10.82 2.63
CA SER A 150 -3.74 10.85 2.80
C SER A 150 -3.31 10.00 3.99
N PRO A 151 -2.69 8.81 3.77
CA PRO A 151 -2.29 7.90 4.85
C PRO A 151 -1.42 8.55 5.93
N ILE A 152 -0.56 9.48 5.55
CA ILE A 152 0.40 10.14 6.45
C ILE A 152 -0.28 10.83 7.65
N PHE A 153 -1.52 11.31 7.48
CA PHE A 153 -2.27 11.99 8.55
C PHE A 153 -2.95 11.02 9.53
N HIS A 154 -2.95 9.72 9.22
CA HIS A 154 -3.59 8.68 10.03
C HIS A 154 -2.60 7.78 10.77
N VAL A 155 -1.30 8.03 10.63
CA VAL A 155 -0.27 7.26 11.33
C VAL A 155 -0.36 7.54 12.84
N THR A 156 -0.50 6.47 13.61
CA THR A 156 -0.44 6.45 15.08
C THR A 156 0.51 5.33 15.52
N GLU A 157 0.80 5.24 16.81
CA GLU A 157 1.60 4.15 17.39
C GLU A 157 0.99 2.74 17.17
N ASN A 158 -0.28 2.68 16.80
CA ASN A 158 -1.00 1.42 16.51
C ASN A 158 -0.94 1.03 15.02
N ALA A 159 -0.27 1.82 14.18
CA ALA A 159 -0.07 1.46 12.78
C ALA A 159 0.80 0.19 12.68
N PRO A 160 0.47 -0.73 11.76
CA PRO A 160 1.25 -1.96 11.60
C PRO A 160 2.64 -1.67 11.00
N PRO A 161 3.62 -2.56 11.22
CA PRO A 161 4.91 -2.51 10.54
C PRO A 161 4.74 -2.26 9.04
N THR A 162 5.64 -1.48 8.44
CA THR A 162 5.47 -1.02 7.05
C THR A 162 6.74 -1.20 6.23
N LEU A 163 6.60 -1.76 5.03
CA LEU A 163 7.63 -1.80 3.99
C LEU A 163 7.29 -0.81 2.87
N LEU A 164 8.17 0.13 2.63
CA LEU A 164 8.09 1.11 1.55
C LEU A 164 9.12 0.77 0.46
N LEU A 165 8.69 0.63 -0.79
CA LEU A 165 9.56 0.37 -1.93
C LEU A 165 9.34 1.48 -2.97
N HIS A 166 10.39 2.23 -3.32
CA HIS A 166 10.27 3.36 -4.23
C HIS A 166 11.48 3.50 -5.14
N GLY A 167 11.25 3.95 -6.36
CA GLY A 167 12.31 4.37 -7.27
C GLY A 167 12.61 5.87 -7.12
N GLU A 168 13.88 6.26 -7.02
CA GLU A 168 14.22 7.69 -6.88
C GLU A 168 13.95 8.49 -8.15
N ASN A 169 13.92 7.83 -9.31
CA ASN A 169 13.59 8.45 -10.60
C ASN A 169 12.09 8.35 -10.95
N ASP A 170 11.23 8.15 -9.94
CA ASP A 170 9.79 8.11 -10.12
C ASP A 170 9.25 9.53 -10.39
N SER A 171 8.83 9.77 -11.63
CA SER A 171 8.27 11.05 -12.09
C SER A 171 6.73 11.12 -11.96
N ILE A 172 6.08 10.03 -11.53
CA ILE A 172 4.62 9.95 -11.38
C ILE A 172 4.21 10.17 -9.92
N ALA A 173 4.82 9.38 -9.01
CA ALA A 173 4.67 9.55 -7.59
C ALA A 173 6.06 9.76 -6.99
N TRP A 174 6.44 10.99 -6.75
CA TRP A 174 7.78 11.32 -6.29
C TRP A 174 8.15 10.54 -5.00
N HIS A 175 9.35 9.95 -4.95
CA HIS A 175 9.81 9.12 -3.81
C HIS A 175 9.71 9.84 -2.45
N ARG A 176 9.66 11.18 -2.45
CA ARG A 176 9.42 11.99 -1.24
C ARG A 176 8.15 11.63 -0.49
N HIS A 177 7.18 11.00 -1.14
CA HIS A 177 6.03 10.40 -0.45
C HIS A 177 6.46 9.32 0.53
N SER A 178 7.39 8.46 0.13
CA SER A 178 7.94 7.42 1.03
C SER A 178 8.83 7.99 2.12
N ASP A 179 9.68 8.98 1.81
CA ASP A 179 10.54 9.64 2.78
C ASP A 179 9.71 10.29 3.91
N ARG A 180 8.72 11.13 3.54
CA ARG A 180 7.83 11.81 4.50
C ARG A 180 7.02 10.83 5.33
N LEU A 181 6.57 9.73 4.73
CA LEU A 181 5.83 8.71 5.48
C LEU A 181 6.76 7.95 6.44
N ALA A 182 7.99 7.64 6.03
CA ALA A 182 8.98 7.00 6.89
C ALA A 182 9.31 7.86 8.12
N GLU A 183 9.51 9.18 7.92
CA GLU A 183 9.68 10.14 9.02
C GLU A 183 8.47 10.12 9.96
N ARG A 184 7.25 10.09 9.40
CA ARG A 184 6.03 10.06 10.22
C ARG A 184 5.89 8.76 11.00
N LEU A 185 6.21 7.61 10.40
CA LEU A 185 6.22 6.31 11.07
C LEU A 185 7.26 6.28 12.21
N ALA A 186 8.46 6.83 11.96
CA ALA A 186 9.51 6.94 12.96
C ALA A 186 9.06 7.78 14.18
N LEU A 187 8.43 8.93 13.94
CA LEU A 187 7.91 9.81 15.00
C LEU A 187 6.88 9.12 15.91
N HIS A 188 6.15 8.13 15.39
CA HIS A 188 5.19 7.33 16.15
C HIS A 188 5.74 5.99 16.65
N GLY A 189 7.06 5.74 16.48
CA GLY A 189 7.68 4.48 16.91
C GLY A 189 7.21 3.25 16.12
N VAL A 190 6.64 3.43 14.93
CA VAL A 190 6.16 2.33 14.09
C VAL A 190 7.34 1.68 13.35
N PRO A 191 7.55 0.35 13.47
CA PRO A 191 8.58 -0.34 12.73
C PRO A 191 8.38 -0.19 11.23
N HIS A 192 9.40 0.25 10.50
CA HIS A 192 9.32 0.39 9.06
C HIS A 192 10.68 0.18 8.39
N VAL A 193 10.63 -0.15 7.12
CA VAL A 193 11.80 -0.25 6.24
C VAL A 193 11.49 0.46 4.94
N THR A 194 12.41 1.31 4.50
CA THR A 194 12.34 1.97 3.20
C THR A 194 13.44 1.44 2.29
N VAL A 195 13.06 0.97 1.12
CA VAL A 195 13.95 0.53 0.05
C VAL A 195 13.84 1.53 -1.09
N LEU A 196 14.83 2.39 -1.24
CA LEU A 196 14.95 3.30 -2.37
C LEU A 196 15.87 2.70 -3.44
N LEU A 197 15.43 2.73 -4.69
CA LEU A 197 16.18 2.25 -5.83
C LEU A 197 16.61 3.46 -6.67
N PRO A 198 17.91 3.87 -6.65
CA PRO A 198 18.36 5.13 -7.23
C PRO A 198 18.10 5.28 -8.73
N TRP A 199 18.05 4.15 -9.45
CA TRP A 199 17.86 4.10 -10.90
C TRP A 199 16.43 3.78 -11.34
N ALA A 200 15.55 3.39 -10.41
CA ALA A 200 14.23 2.89 -10.74
C ALA A 200 13.22 4.02 -10.93
N THR A 201 12.30 3.78 -11.85
CA THR A 201 11.15 4.63 -12.13
C THR A 201 9.87 4.05 -11.52
N HIS A 202 8.71 4.66 -11.76
CA HIS A 202 7.41 4.09 -11.40
C HIS A 202 7.23 2.70 -12.01
N ALA A 203 6.57 1.79 -11.29
CA ALA A 203 6.27 0.43 -11.74
C ALA A 203 7.51 -0.45 -12.03
N PHE A 204 8.62 -0.22 -11.35
CA PHE A 204 9.88 -0.98 -11.54
C PHE A 204 9.75 -2.49 -11.27
N ASP A 205 8.68 -2.93 -10.62
CA ASP A 205 8.38 -4.34 -10.30
C ASP A 205 7.57 -5.06 -11.39
N PHE A 206 7.14 -4.40 -12.46
CA PHE A 206 6.36 -5.01 -13.54
C PHE A 206 7.10 -6.15 -14.21
N ASN A 207 8.42 -6.04 -14.35
CA ASN A 207 9.26 -7.15 -14.74
C ASN A 207 9.88 -7.80 -13.48
N LEU A 208 9.26 -8.87 -12.98
CA LEU A 208 9.75 -9.60 -11.81
C LEU A 208 11.13 -10.24 -11.98
N ARG A 209 11.59 -10.44 -13.22
CA ARG A 209 12.92 -11.00 -13.53
C ARG A 209 13.97 -9.89 -13.68
N GLY A 210 13.54 -8.65 -13.88
CA GLY A 210 14.41 -7.48 -13.93
C GLY A 210 15.01 -7.13 -12.56
N PRO A 211 16.02 -6.25 -12.51
CA PRO A 211 16.70 -5.89 -11.26
C PRO A 211 15.75 -5.39 -10.19
N GLY A 212 14.83 -4.48 -10.53
CA GLY A 212 13.83 -3.96 -9.58
C GLY A 212 12.89 -5.02 -9.04
N GLY A 213 12.41 -5.92 -9.90
CA GLY A 213 11.55 -7.02 -9.51
C GLY A 213 12.26 -8.06 -8.62
N GLN A 214 13.57 -8.31 -8.86
CA GLN A 214 14.35 -9.21 -8.02
C GLN A 214 14.56 -8.63 -6.62
N LEU A 215 14.96 -7.36 -6.53
CA LEU A 215 15.11 -6.65 -5.25
C LEU A 215 13.78 -6.55 -4.49
N ALA A 216 12.70 -6.26 -5.21
CA ALA A 216 11.37 -6.22 -4.60
C ALA A 216 10.98 -7.58 -4.00
N ARG A 217 11.20 -8.70 -4.71
CA ARG A 217 10.92 -10.04 -4.18
C ARG A 217 11.78 -10.38 -2.98
N TYR A 218 13.05 -9.99 -2.97
CA TYR A 218 13.93 -10.19 -1.83
C TYR A 218 13.43 -9.43 -0.58
N ALA A 219 13.14 -8.15 -0.75
CA ALA A 219 12.60 -7.32 0.33
C ALA A 219 11.25 -7.85 0.85
N LEU A 220 10.37 -8.27 -0.07
CA LEU A 220 9.08 -8.89 0.28
C LEU A 220 9.27 -10.18 1.07
N ALA A 221 10.11 -11.12 0.60
CA ALA A 221 10.34 -12.38 1.29
C ALA A 221 10.85 -12.15 2.71
N TRP A 222 11.83 -11.26 2.86
CA TRP A 222 12.40 -10.90 4.14
C TRP A 222 11.36 -10.25 5.08
N TYR A 223 10.57 -9.32 4.57
CA TYR A 223 9.58 -8.59 5.35
C TYR A 223 8.41 -9.49 5.76
N LEU A 224 7.83 -10.21 4.80
CA LEU A 224 6.67 -11.07 5.03
C LEU A 224 6.99 -12.16 6.06
N ALA A 225 8.17 -12.80 5.97
CA ALA A 225 8.59 -13.81 6.93
C ALA A 225 8.58 -13.27 8.36
N ARG A 226 8.99 -12.01 8.57
CA ARG A 226 9.02 -11.36 9.90
C ARG A 226 7.63 -11.02 10.44
N VAL A 227 6.81 -10.35 9.62
CA VAL A 227 5.52 -9.85 10.11
C VAL A 227 4.46 -10.95 10.23
N THR A 228 4.65 -12.09 9.54
CA THR A 228 3.70 -13.21 9.60
C THR A 228 4.15 -14.37 10.52
N ASP A 229 5.32 -14.26 11.17
CA ASP A 229 5.78 -15.27 12.12
C ASP A 229 4.93 -15.21 13.40
N PRO A 230 4.28 -16.31 13.81
CA PRO A 230 3.53 -16.35 15.05
C PRO A 230 4.37 -16.13 16.32
N GLY A 231 5.69 -16.37 16.23
CA GLY A 231 6.62 -16.25 17.37
C GLY A 231 7.15 -14.83 17.60
N ASP A 232 6.98 -13.90 16.65
CA ASP A 232 7.57 -12.55 16.73
C ASP A 232 6.58 -11.46 17.22
N SER A 233 5.37 -11.83 17.59
CA SER A 233 4.35 -10.90 18.11
C SER A 233 4.74 -10.12 19.38
N GLY A 234 5.98 -10.26 19.88
CA GLY A 234 6.52 -9.56 21.06
C GLY A 234 7.91 -8.92 20.89
N ARG A 235 8.60 -9.12 19.76
CA ARG A 235 10.03 -8.74 19.65
C ARG A 235 10.32 -7.42 18.91
N THR A 236 9.35 -6.75 18.35
CA THR A 236 9.58 -5.51 17.59
C THR A 236 9.74 -4.25 18.43
N LYS A 237 9.76 -4.35 19.77
CA LYS A 237 9.93 -3.17 20.66
C LYS A 237 11.37 -2.88 21.10
N SER A 238 12.37 -3.65 20.65
CA SER A 238 13.75 -3.43 21.05
C SER A 238 14.77 -3.80 19.98
N ALA A 239 14.92 -2.95 18.99
CA ALA A 239 16.13 -2.85 18.19
C ALA A 239 16.41 -1.36 17.96
N GLY A 240 16.79 -0.67 19.05
CA GLY A 240 17.53 0.56 18.94
C GLY A 240 18.99 0.21 18.66
N VAL A 241 19.49 0.63 17.51
CA VAL A 241 20.90 0.95 17.28
C VAL A 241 20.92 2.24 16.48
#